data_3fe3315b157fdbc2136c974da3e7d230
#
_entry.id   3fe3315b157fdbc2136c974da3e7d230
#
_cell.length_a   1.000
_cell.length_b   1.000
_cell.length_c   1.000
_cell.angle_alpha   90.00
_cell.angle_beta   90.00
_cell.angle_gamma   90.00
#
_symmetry.space_group_name_H-M   'P 1'
#
loop_
_entity.id
_entity.type
_entity.pdbx_description
1 polymer ?
#
loop_
_entity_poly.entity_id
_entity_poly.type
_entity_poly.pdbx_seq_one_letter_code
_entity_poly.pdbx_strand_id
1 'polypeptide(L)'
;MFVLDTHVISELRQGKPIQSPEVRVWAGSQPAGRLYLSAITILELEMGIQALERRTPPHGSALRAWLVGVRAAFSGRILPFTEHTAPICAALHGANSRAERDAMIAATALEHGFTVVTRNVSDFINTGVQLLNPWPHSGTS
;
A
#
# COMPACT_ATOMS: atom_id res chain seq x y z
N MET A 1 8.04 7.77 9.36
CA MET A 1 7.97 7.37 7.96
C MET A 1 6.77 6.47 7.71
N PHE A 2 6.30 6.40 6.48
CA PHE A 2 5.01 5.80 6.16
C PHE A 2 5.15 4.73 5.09
N VAL A 3 4.46 3.59 5.26
CA VAL A 3 4.29 2.59 4.21
C VAL A 3 2.87 2.75 3.68
N LEU A 4 2.72 3.09 2.41
CA LEU A 4 1.41 3.29 1.79
C LEU A 4 0.84 1.95 1.37
N ASP A 5 -0.37 1.63 1.87
CA ASP A 5 -1.11 0.46 1.42
C ASP A 5 -1.48 0.61 -0.05
N THR A 6 -1.76 -0.50 -0.71
CA THR A 6 -2.06 -0.54 -2.15
C THR A 6 -3.20 0.40 -2.53
N HIS A 7 -4.26 0.47 -1.72
CA HIS A 7 -5.38 1.37 -1.98
C HIS A 7 -4.98 2.85 -1.95
N VAL A 8 -4.01 3.20 -1.11
CA VAL A 8 -3.55 4.58 -1.00
C VAL A 8 -2.81 4.99 -2.27
N ILE A 9 -1.84 4.18 -2.73
CA ILE A 9 -1.09 4.53 -3.93
C ILE A 9 -2.01 4.54 -5.17
N SER A 10 -2.99 3.64 -5.22
CA SER A 10 -3.99 3.63 -6.29
C SER A 10 -4.84 4.88 -6.27
N GLU A 11 -5.20 5.39 -5.07
CA GLU A 11 -5.98 6.61 -4.94
C GLU A 11 -5.23 7.84 -5.47
N LEU A 12 -3.91 7.80 -5.42
CA LEU A 12 -3.08 8.92 -5.86
C LEU A 12 -2.85 8.93 -7.38
N ARG A 13 -3.37 7.93 -8.10
CA ARG A 13 -3.22 7.85 -9.56
C ARG A 13 -3.97 8.99 -10.24
N GLN A 14 -3.29 9.68 -11.16
CA GLN A 14 -3.90 10.72 -11.99
C GLN A 14 -4.93 10.09 -12.94
N GLY A 15 -6.00 10.82 -13.22
CA GLY A 15 -7.04 10.36 -14.16
C GLY A 15 -8.04 9.38 -13.57
N LYS A 16 -7.97 9.07 -12.29
CA LYS A 16 -8.94 8.24 -11.62
C LYS A 16 -10.30 8.96 -11.61
N PRO A 17 -11.42 8.30 -12.02
CA PRO A 17 -12.72 8.98 -12.14
C PRO A 17 -13.26 9.52 -10.82
N ILE A 18 -13.08 8.76 -9.74
CA ILE A 18 -13.53 9.17 -8.40
C ILE A 18 -12.30 9.28 -7.54
N GLN A 19 -12.08 10.46 -6.97
CA GLN A 19 -10.89 10.76 -6.20
C GLN A 19 -11.27 11.27 -4.82
N SER A 20 -10.44 10.94 -3.82
CA SER A 20 -10.56 11.50 -2.48
C SER A 20 -9.58 12.66 -2.34
N PRO A 21 -10.08 13.90 -2.27
CA PRO A 21 -9.18 15.05 -2.10
C PRO A 21 -8.40 14.99 -0.80
N GLU A 22 -8.98 14.43 0.26
CA GLU A 22 -8.32 14.35 1.57
C GLU A 22 -7.05 13.50 1.50
N VAL A 23 -7.08 12.39 0.77
CA VAL A 23 -5.93 11.52 0.60
C VAL A 23 -4.83 12.25 -0.18
N ARG A 24 -5.20 12.95 -1.23
CA ARG A 24 -4.26 13.72 -2.05
C ARG A 24 -3.63 14.85 -1.27
N VAL A 25 -4.43 15.57 -0.46
CA VAL A 25 -3.93 16.64 0.39
C VAL A 25 -2.95 16.09 1.41
N TRP A 26 -3.30 14.98 2.07
CA TRP A 26 -2.42 14.36 3.04
C TRP A 26 -1.08 13.97 2.41
N ALA A 27 -1.12 13.26 1.29
CA ALA A 27 0.11 12.80 0.60
C ALA A 27 0.96 13.97 0.14
N GLY A 28 0.33 15.02 -0.40
CA GLY A 28 1.03 16.21 -0.87
C GLY A 28 1.64 17.04 0.26
N SER A 29 1.15 16.87 1.49
CA SER A 29 1.69 17.56 2.66
C SER A 29 2.92 16.87 3.24
N GLN A 30 3.24 15.64 2.80
CA GLN A 30 4.37 14.89 3.30
C GLN A 30 5.58 15.07 2.39
N PRO A 31 6.79 15.19 2.96
CA PRO A 31 8.00 15.10 2.13
C PRO A 31 8.05 13.74 1.43
N ALA A 32 8.36 13.75 0.14
CA ALA A 32 8.35 12.51 -0.66
C ALA A 32 9.26 11.43 -0.06
N GLY A 33 10.39 11.82 0.51
CA GLY A 33 11.33 10.88 1.13
C GLY A 33 10.81 10.16 2.36
N ARG A 34 9.65 10.53 2.88
CA ARG A 34 9.03 9.86 4.02
C ARG A 34 7.99 8.82 3.60
N LEU A 35 7.68 8.73 2.31
CA LEU A 35 6.67 7.83 1.76
C LEU A 35 7.36 6.63 1.12
N TYR A 36 6.99 5.44 1.56
CA TYR A 36 7.55 4.16 1.13
C TYR A 36 6.43 3.25 0.63
N LEU A 37 6.81 2.29 -0.20
CA LEU A 37 5.93 1.19 -0.61
C LEU A 37 6.54 -0.13 -0.14
N SER A 38 5.70 -1.15 -0.04
CA SER A 38 6.14 -2.53 0.14
C SER A 38 6.26 -3.21 -1.22
N ALA A 39 7.20 -4.15 -1.36
CA ALA A 39 7.26 -5.02 -2.54
C ALA A 39 5.94 -5.77 -2.76
N ILE A 40 5.19 -6.03 -1.69
CA ILE A 40 3.88 -6.68 -1.77
C ILE A 40 2.86 -5.79 -2.50
N THR A 41 2.93 -4.48 -2.30
CA THR A 41 2.10 -3.54 -3.06
C THR A 41 2.43 -3.61 -4.55
N ILE A 42 3.70 -3.71 -4.91
CA ILE A 42 4.09 -3.89 -6.32
C ILE A 42 3.50 -5.21 -6.86
N LEU A 43 3.57 -6.29 -6.08
CA LEU A 43 2.97 -7.57 -6.45
C LEU A 43 1.47 -7.42 -6.72
N GLU A 44 0.74 -6.77 -5.81
CA GLU A 44 -0.72 -6.61 -5.96
C GLU A 44 -1.07 -5.77 -7.19
N LEU A 45 -0.34 -4.70 -7.43
CA LEU A 45 -0.56 -3.85 -8.60
C LEU A 45 -0.25 -4.61 -9.89
N GLU A 46 0.83 -5.38 -9.91
CA GLU A 46 1.19 -6.21 -11.07
C GLU A 46 0.12 -7.27 -11.35
N MET A 47 -0.38 -7.94 -10.30
CA MET A 47 -1.43 -8.94 -10.46
C MET A 47 -2.67 -8.35 -11.14
N GLY A 48 -3.09 -7.16 -10.70
CA GLY A 48 -4.24 -6.48 -11.28
C GLY A 48 -4.01 -6.05 -12.72
N ILE A 49 -2.85 -5.48 -13.00
CA ILE A 49 -2.50 -5.00 -14.35
C ILE A 49 -2.36 -6.18 -15.31
N GLN A 50 -1.66 -7.24 -14.91
CA GLN A 50 -1.47 -8.42 -15.75
C GLN A 50 -2.80 -9.11 -16.06
N ALA A 51 -3.72 -9.16 -15.08
CA ALA A 51 -5.06 -9.70 -15.32
C ALA A 51 -5.81 -8.89 -16.36
N LEU A 52 -5.71 -7.56 -16.29
CA LEU A 52 -6.36 -6.68 -17.26
C LEU A 52 -5.72 -6.82 -18.65
N GLU A 53 -4.40 -6.93 -18.71
CA GLU A 53 -3.67 -7.12 -19.97
C GLU A 53 -4.07 -8.42 -20.66
N ARG A 54 -4.35 -9.48 -19.91
CA ARG A 54 -4.78 -10.77 -20.46
C ARG A 54 -6.22 -10.72 -20.99
N ARG A 55 -7.13 -10.00 -20.28
CA ARG A 55 -8.55 -9.96 -20.66
C ARG A 55 -8.85 -8.95 -21.75
N THR A 56 -8.26 -7.78 -21.67
CA THR A 56 -8.52 -6.66 -22.58
C THR A 56 -7.21 -5.92 -22.85
N PRO A 57 -6.33 -6.49 -23.70
CA PRO A 57 -4.95 -6.01 -23.85
C PRO A 57 -4.79 -4.49 -24.01
N PRO A 58 -5.64 -3.79 -24.81
CA PRO A 58 -5.46 -2.33 -24.95
C PRO A 58 -5.69 -1.55 -23.65
N HIS A 59 -6.51 -2.09 -22.74
CA HIS A 59 -6.93 -1.35 -21.54
C HIS A 59 -5.90 -1.35 -20.43
N GLY A 60 -4.91 -2.23 -20.50
CA GLY A 60 -3.85 -2.30 -19.49
C GLY A 60 -2.73 -1.31 -19.68
N SER A 61 -2.59 -0.71 -20.86
CA SER A 61 -1.41 0.07 -21.19
C SER A 61 -1.24 1.33 -20.34
N ALA A 62 -2.34 2.03 -20.01
CA ALA A 62 -2.27 3.23 -19.17
C ALA A 62 -1.84 2.90 -17.74
N LEU A 63 -2.38 1.80 -17.18
CA LEU A 63 -2.01 1.36 -15.84
C LEU A 63 -0.57 0.84 -15.81
N ARG A 64 -0.14 0.17 -16.88
CA ARG A 64 1.25 -0.27 -17.00
C ARG A 64 2.21 0.90 -16.97
N ALA A 65 1.92 1.94 -17.75
CA ALA A 65 2.73 3.15 -17.79
C ALA A 65 2.75 3.84 -16.41
N TRP A 66 1.59 3.89 -15.75
CA TRP A 66 1.49 4.45 -14.41
C TRP A 66 2.38 3.69 -13.41
N LEU A 67 2.35 2.37 -13.43
CA LEU A 67 3.16 1.57 -12.51
C LEU A 67 4.65 1.75 -12.76
N VAL A 68 5.06 1.85 -14.01
CA VAL A 68 6.45 2.16 -14.35
C VAL A 68 6.86 3.49 -13.69
N GLY A 69 6.01 4.50 -13.77
CA GLY A 69 6.24 5.79 -13.14
C GLY A 69 6.30 5.71 -11.61
N VAL A 70 5.41 4.92 -11.00
CA VAL A 70 5.42 4.71 -9.55
C VAL A 70 6.73 4.08 -9.10
N ARG A 71 7.18 3.03 -9.78
CA ARG A 71 8.43 2.36 -9.40
C ARG A 71 9.63 3.28 -9.52
N ALA A 72 9.63 4.14 -10.53
CA ALA A 72 10.70 5.12 -10.71
C ALA A 72 10.66 6.18 -9.59
N ALA A 73 9.46 6.69 -9.27
CA ALA A 73 9.29 7.72 -8.25
C ALA A 73 9.68 7.21 -6.85
N PHE A 74 9.45 5.94 -6.58
CA PHE A 74 9.77 5.33 -5.27
C PHE A 74 11.10 4.57 -5.29
N SER A 75 11.95 4.79 -6.28
CA SER A 75 13.26 4.13 -6.34
C SER A 75 14.02 4.34 -5.03
N GLY A 76 14.51 3.26 -4.43
CA GLY A 76 15.18 3.28 -3.12
C GLY A 76 14.22 3.31 -1.94
N ARG A 77 12.91 3.39 -2.19
CA ARG A 77 11.90 3.45 -1.13
C ARG A 77 10.82 2.38 -1.30
N ILE A 78 11.16 1.26 -1.96
CA ILE A 78 10.31 0.07 -2.04
C ILE A 78 10.94 -0.97 -1.13
N LEU A 79 10.27 -1.28 -0.02
CA LEU A 79 10.81 -2.15 1.02
C LEU A 79 10.63 -3.62 0.65
N PRO A 80 11.68 -4.44 0.71
CA PRO A 80 11.58 -5.85 0.36
C PRO A 80 10.95 -6.67 1.48
N PHE A 81 10.41 -7.83 1.11
CA PHE A 81 10.04 -8.87 2.06
C PHE A 81 11.19 -9.87 2.11
N THR A 82 11.90 -9.92 3.23
CA THR A 82 13.11 -10.72 3.35
C THR A 82 12.97 -11.84 4.37
N GLU A 83 14.03 -12.62 4.54
CA GLU A 83 14.09 -13.63 5.59
C GLU A 83 13.94 -13.03 6.99
N HIS A 84 14.25 -11.75 7.16
CA HIS A 84 14.07 -11.05 8.44
C HIS A 84 12.62 -10.63 8.66
N THR A 85 11.90 -10.34 7.58
CA THR A 85 10.48 -10.00 7.63
C THR A 85 9.62 -11.23 7.92
N ALA A 86 10.04 -12.39 7.44
CA ALA A 86 9.24 -13.62 7.49
C ALA A 86 8.80 -14.02 8.91
N PRO A 87 9.68 -14.07 9.92
CA PRO A 87 9.21 -14.45 11.26
C PRO A 87 8.28 -13.41 11.89
N ILE A 88 8.46 -12.13 11.57
CA ILE A 88 7.54 -11.09 12.04
C ILE A 88 6.14 -11.34 11.46
N CYS A 89 6.08 -11.64 10.16
CA CYS A 89 4.84 -11.94 9.48
C CYS A 89 4.19 -13.22 10.03
N ALA A 90 4.98 -14.26 10.26
CA ALA A 90 4.48 -15.51 10.82
C ALA A 90 3.80 -15.30 12.17
N ALA A 91 4.38 -14.47 13.01
CA ALA A 91 3.82 -14.16 14.33
C ALA A 91 2.44 -13.48 14.24
N LEU A 92 2.21 -12.68 13.20
CA LEU A 92 0.91 -12.03 13.00
C LEU A 92 -0.19 -13.04 12.65
N HIS A 93 0.15 -14.13 11.97
CA HIS A 93 -0.81 -15.18 11.64
C HIS A 93 -1.10 -16.10 12.83
N GLY A 94 -0.15 -16.25 13.73
CA GLY A 94 -0.27 -17.19 14.84
C GLY A 94 -1.38 -16.88 15.82
N ALA A 95 -1.72 -15.61 16.00
CA ALA A 95 -2.68 -15.19 17.00
C ALA A 95 -4.07 -14.93 16.43
N ASN A 96 -4.18 -14.55 15.17
CA ASN A 96 -5.43 -14.13 14.55
C ASN A 96 -5.46 -14.51 13.08
N SER A 97 -6.65 -14.86 12.59
CA SER A 97 -6.84 -15.04 11.14
C SER A 97 -6.82 -13.68 10.47
N ARG A 98 -6.04 -13.57 9.40
CA ARG A 98 -5.97 -12.34 8.61
C ARG A 98 -5.52 -12.61 7.20
N ALA A 99 -5.77 -11.67 6.30
CA ALA A 99 -5.34 -11.78 4.92
C ALA A 99 -3.82 -11.82 4.84
N GLU A 100 -3.31 -12.69 3.99
CA GLU A 100 -1.88 -12.98 3.90
C GLU A 100 -1.08 -11.75 3.47
N ARG A 101 -1.53 -11.04 2.44
CA ARG A 101 -0.82 -9.87 1.95
C ARG A 101 -0.87 -8.69 2.92
N ASP A 102 -1.97 -8.52 3.64
CA ASP A 102 -2.06 -7.49 4.68
C ASP A 102 -1.05 -7.76 5.80
N ALA A 103 -0.92 -9.01 6.20
CA ALA A 103 0.09 -9.41 7.18
C ALA A 103 1.51 -9.14 6.69
N MET A 104 1.78 -9.37 5.40
CA MET A 104 3.09 -9.10 4.81
C MET A 104 3.42 -7.61 4.82
N ILE A 105 2.45 -6.76 4.50
CA ILE A 105 2.63 -5.31 4.54
C ILE A 105 2.85 -4.83 5.98
N ALA A 106 2.04 -5.33 6.91
CA ALA A 106 2.19 -4.99 8.33
C ALA A 106 3.55 -5.41 8.87
N ALA A 107 4.02 -6.61 8.55
CA ALA A 107 5.31 -7.11 8.99
C ALA A 107 6.46 -6.25 8.45
N THR A 108 6.36 -5.83 7.19
CA THR A 108 7.36 -4.95 6.59
C THR A 108 7.44 -3.62 7.33
N ALA A 109 6.29 -3.03 7.65
CA ALA A 109 6.24 -1.77 8.39
C ALA A 109 6.78 -1.95 9.82
N LEU A 110 6.41 -3.04 10.49
CA LEU A 110 6.90 -3.33 11.84
C LEU A 110 8.42 -3.48 11.88
N GLU A 111 8.97 -4.16 10.90
CA GLU A 111 10.41 -4.37 10.80
C GLU A 111 11.18 -3.04 10.78
N HIS A 112 10.64 -2.04 10.11
CA HIS A 112 11.27 -0.74 9.96
C HIS A 112 10.79 0.32 10.95
N GLY A 113 9.78 0.00 11.77
CA GLY A 113 9.20 0.96 12.70
C GLY A 113 8.38 2.05 12.02
N PHE A 114 7.80 1.74 10.86
CA PHE A 114 7.03 2.71 10.07
C PHE A 114 5.53 2.57 10.33
N THR A 115 4.79 3.64 10.05
CA THR A 115 3.32 3.67 10.13
C THR A 115 2.73 3.18 8.82
N VAL A 116 1.73 2.30 8.87
CA VAL A 116 0.96 1.90 7.69
C VAL A 116 -0.14 2.92 7.44
N VAL A 117 -0.19 3.42 6.21
CA VAL A 117 -1.25 4.34 5.77
C VAL A 117 -2.26 3.52 4.98
N THR A 118 -3.48 3.44 5.47
CA THR A 118 -4.51 2.57 4.89
C THR A 118 -5.91 3.09 5.18
N ARG A 119 -6.83 2.80 4.28
CA ARG A 119 -8.26 3.02 4.51
C ARG A 119 -8.84 1.93 5.41
N ASN A 120 -8.32 0.72 5.28
CA ASN A 120 -8.88 -0.48 5.92
C ASN A 120 -8.17 -0.78 7.23
N VAL A 121 -8.29 0.13 8.19
CA VAL A 121 -7.58 -0.01 9.47
C VAL A 121 -7.96 -1.30 10.20
N SER A 122 -9.19 -1.79 10.02
CA SER A 122 -9.62 -3.04 10.66
C SER A 122 -8.80 -4.25 10.24
N ASP A 123 -8.25 -4.24 9.01
CA ASP A 123 -7.42 -5.34 8.51
C ASP A 123 -6.07 -5.43 9.22
N PHE A 124 -5.68 -4.37 9.91
CA PHE A 124 -4.39 -4.27 10.59
C PHE A 124 -4.50 -4.25 12.13
N ILE A 125 -5.71 -4.43 12.64
CA ILE A 125 -5.94 -4.48 14.09
C ILE A 125 -5.17 -5.67 14.69
N ASN A 126 -4.61 -5.47 15.87
CA ASN A 126 -3.85 -6.48 16.62
C ASN A 126 -2.53 -6.88 15.96
N THR A 127 -2.03 -6.11 14.99
CA THR A 127 -0.70 -6.33 14.43
C THR A 127 0.39 -5.63 15.24
N GLY A 128 0.02 -4.61 16.02
CA GLY A 128 0.98 -3.77 16.72
C GLY A 128 1.56 -2.65 15.88
N VAL A 129 1.25 -2.59 14.57
CA VAL A 129 1.74 -1.53 13.71
C VAL A 129 0.93 -0.24 13.94
N GLN A 130 1.58 0.91 13.87
CA GLN A 130 0.88 2.18 13.90
C GLN A 130 0.15 2.39 12.58
N LEU A 131 -1.06 2.97 12.66
CA LEU A 131 -1.95 3.13 11.52
C LEU A 131 -2.33 4.59 11.34
N LEU A 132 -2.50 5.00 10.09
CA LEU A 132 -3.04 6.31 9.73
C LEU A 132 -4.01 6.13 8.57
N ASN A 133 -5.23 6.64 8.73
CA ASN A 133 -6.25 6.63 7.69
C ASN A 133 -6.41 8.06 7.16
N PRO A 134 -5.95 8.35 5.92
CA PRO A 134 -6.06 9.71 5.37
C PRO A 134 -7.44 10.03 4.79
N TRP A 135 -8.33 9.02 4.68
CA TRP A 135 -9.70 9.27 4.24
C TRP A 135 -10.51 9.96 5.34
N PRO A 136 -11.54 10.73 4.97
CA PRO A 136 -12.39 11.33 6.00
C PRO A 136 -13.11 10.24 6.77
N HIS A 137 -13.31 10.50 8.08
CA HIS A 137 -14.11 9.59 8.89
C HIS A 137 -15.55 9.60 8.40
N SER A 138 -16.13 8.42 8.20
CA SER A 138 -17.53 8.32 7.83
C SER A 138 -18.37 8.87 8.96
N GLY A 139 -18.91 10.00 8.77
CA GLY A 139 -20.07 10.60 9.38
C GLY A 139 -20.43 10.45 10.82
N THR A 140 -19.75 9.74 11.54
CA THR A 140 -20.04 9.62 12.93
C THR A 140 -19.11 10.45 13.70
N SER A 141 -19.13 11.58 13.45
CA SER A 141 -18.38 12.36 14.40
C SER A 141 -18.55 11.97 15.85
#